data_1f461b4430ec0e03e4023441fc759519
#
_entry.id   1f461b4430ec0e03e4023441fc759519
#
_cell.length_a   1.000
_cell.length_b   1.000
_cell.length_c   1.000
_cell.angle_alpha   90.00
_cell.angle_beta   90.00
_cell.angle_gamma   90.00
#
_symmetry.space_group_name_H-M   'P 1'
#
loop_
_entity.id
_entity.type
_entity.pdbx_description
1 polymer ?
#
loop_
_entity_poly.entity_id
_entity_poly.type
_entity_poly.pdbx_seq_one_letter_code
_entity_poly.pdbx_strand_id
1 'polypeptide(L)'
;MTPEELATLIRATLLDAAAAGRISIDPSLVPDPVTVERPRVREHGDWATNVAMQLGKKAGMAPREFAQILADDLSAADGIESVEVAGPGFINIRLGAGAAGELARTIVEAGASYGRNETLAGRSINLEYVSANPTGPVHLGGARWAAVGDSLARLMAASGAAVTREYYFNDHGSQIDRFSHSLYARAMGREVPEDGYGGQYIADIADQVRADARAAGEPDPIALPEEEAIEVFRARGVELMFAEIKERLHSFRADFDVFFHEDSLHTSGAVADAIERLRERGEIFDEGGAVWLRTTTYGDDKDRVLIKSDGQAAYFAGDVAYYLNKRERGADAAIYLLGADHHGYIGRMMAMCAAFGDKPGENLQILIGQMVNLVKDGEPVRMSKRAGTIVTLDDLVDAVGVDAARYALVRVSMDTQVDIDLNLLSQHSNDNPVYYVQYAHVRTCNVARNAAEHGVTRDAGFDPAALDSEADEALLAALAQFPAQVAQATELREPHRIARYLESLAATYHAWYGQCRVTPRGDDPIEPGHVARLWLNDAVTQVLRTGLGLLGVSAPERM
;
A
#
# COMPACT_ATOMS: atom_id res chain seq x y z
N MET A 1 16.50 1.01 23.38
CA MET A 1 15.74 -0.27 23.35
C MET A 1 14.46 -0.05 22.56
N THR A 2 14.29 -0.79 21.47
CA THR A 2 13.07 -0.73 20.63
C THR A 2 11.96 -1.59 21.24
N PRO A 3 10.70 -1.42 20.80
CA PRO A 3 9.61 -2.31 21.22
C PRO A 3 9.87 -3.79 20.89
N GLU A 4 10.54 -4.05 19.78
CA GLU A 4 10.91 -5.41 19.33
C GLU A 4 11.99 -6.02 20.22
N GLU A 5 13.00 -5.24 20.62
CA GLU A 5 14.01 -5.67 21.57
C GLU A 5 13.37 -5.95 22.94
N LEU A 6 12.46 -5.08 23.38
CA LEU A 6 11.72 -5.27 24.62
C LEU A 6 10.81 -6.51 24.56
N ALA A 7 10.12 -6.76 23.45
CA ALA A 7 9.30 -7.96 23.24
C ALA A 7 10.16 -9.22 23.31
N THR A 8 11.35 -9.19 22.72
CA THR A 8 12.34 -10.29 22.78
C THR A 8 12.83 -10.52 24.20
N LEU A 9 13.14 -9.44 24.92
CA LEU A 9 13.57 -9.51 26.33
C LEU A 9 12.47 -10.11 27.21
N ILE A 10 11.23 -9.64 27.09
CA ILE A 10 10.08 -10.16 27.86
C ILE A 10 9.88 -11.65 27.55
N ARG A 11 9.97 -12.05 26.29
CA ARG A 11 9.85 -13.46 25.90
C ARG A 11 10.96 -14.33 26.50
N ALA A 12 12.21 -13.88 26.41
CA ALA A 12 13.35 -14.57 27.01
C ALA A 12 13.19 -14.73 28.51
N THR A 13 12.87 -13.63 29.22
CA THR A 13 12.61 -13.62 30.68
C THR A 13 11.50 -14.62 31.06
N LEU A 14 10.43 -14.68 30.28
CA LEU A 14 9.34 -15.62 30.50
C LEU A 14 9.77 -17.08 30.31
N LEU A 15 10.54 -17.37 29.27
CA LEU A 15 11.07 -18.72 29.00
C LEU A 15 12.08 -19.15 30.07
N ASP A 16 12.89 -18.22 30.58
CA ASP A 16 13.83 -18.48 31.68
C ASP A 16 13.09 -18.75 33.00
N ALA A 17 12.03 -17.98 33.29
CA ALA A 17 11.18 -18.23 34.45
C ALA A 17 10.46 -19.60 34.35
N ALA A 18 10.06 -19.99 33.16
CA ALA A 18 9.47 -21.31 32.92
C ALA A 18 10.49 -22.43 33.09
N ALA A 19 11.69 -22.29 32.53
CA ALA A 19 12.79 -23.25 32.67
C ALA A 19 13.23 -23.40 34.14
N ALA A 20 13.20 -22.32 34.92
CA ALA A 20 13.47 -22.31 36.36
C ALA A 20 12.31 -22.88 37.21
N GLY A 21 11.20 -23.27 36.60
CA GLY A 21 10.02 -23.82 37.29
C GLY A 21 9.22 -22.80 38.13
N ARG A 22 9.47 -21.50 37.94
CA ARG A 22 8.72 -20.42 38.61
C ARG A 22 7.37 -20.15 37.96
N ILE A 23 7.27 -20.42 36.67
CA ILE A 23 6.04 -20.37 35.88
C ILE A 23 5.86 -21.72 35.19
N SER A 24 4.71 -22.37 35.42
CA SER A 24 4.40 -23.67 34.78
C SER A 24 3.65 -23.46 33.47
N ILE A 25 4.39 -23.31 32.37
CA ILE A 25 3.82 -23.10 31.03
C ILE A 25 4.58 -23.89 29.97
N ASP A 26 3.86 -24.40 28.98
CA ASP A 26 4.47 -24.97 27.79
C ASP A 26 5.10 -23.84 26.94
N PRO A 27 6.41 -23.89 26.64
CA PRO A 27 7.07 -22.88 25.81
C PRO A 27 6.41 -22.61 24.46
N SER A 28 5.75 -23.60 23.87
CA SER A 28 5.02 -23.45 22.59
C SER A 28 3.80 -22.54 22.67
N LEU A 29 3.30 -22.26 23.86
CA LEU A 29 2.18 -21.36 24.10
C LEU A 29 2.59 -19.90 24.27
N VAL A 30 3.90 -19.65 24.39
CA VAL A 30 4.44 -18.28 24.54
C VAL A 30 4.43 -17.59 23.17
N PRO A 31 3.77 -16.43 23.05
CA PRO A 31 3.72 -15.69 21.79
C PRO A 31 5.12 -15.34 21.27
N ASP A 32 5.27 -15.34 19.95
CA ASP A 32 6.45 -14.88 19.27
C ASP A 32 6.05 -14.02 18.07
N PRO A 33 6.15 -12.68 18.17
CA PRO A 33 6.61 -11.87 19.34
C PRO A 33 5.57 -11.75 20.46
N VAL A 34 6.05 -11.38 21.65
CA VAL A 34 5.19 -10.92 22.76
C VAL A 34 4.66 -9.53 22.42
N THR A 35 3.38 -9.30 22.66
CA THR A 35 2.76 -7.98 22.42
C THR A 35 3.28 -6.94 23.42
N VAL A 36 3.82 -5.85 22.90
CA VAL A 36 4.26 -4.66 23.63
C VAL A 36 3.50 -3.47 23.05
N GLU A 37 2.79 -2.74 23.90
CA GLU A 37 1.94 -1.62 23.49
C GLU A 37 2.28 -0.36 24.31
N ARG A 38 1.97 0.80 23.77
CA ARG A 38 2.10 2.05 24.51
C ARG A 38 0.93 2.22 25.48
N PRO A 39 1.17 2.49 26.78
CA PRO A 39 0.08 2.77 27.71
C PRO A 39 -0.76 3.98 27.26
N ARG A 40 -2.06 3.93 27.52
CA ARG A 40 -2.95 5.08 27.22
C ARG A 40 -2.64 6.31 28.05
N VAL A 41 -2.12 6.10 29.25
CA VAL A 41 -1.74 7.13 30.20
C VAL A 41 -0.23 7.07 30.41
N ARG A 42 0.46 8.16 30.15
CA ARG A 42 1.93 8.24 30.18
C ARG A 42 2.55 7.95 31.56
N GLU A 43 1.82 8.24 32.62
CA GLU A 43 2.23 7.93 34.00
C GLU A 43 2.50 6.44 34.21
N HIS A 44 1.92 5.57 33.38
CA HIS A 44 2.10 4.12 33.42
C HIS A 44 3.37 3.62 32.72
N GLY A 45 4.29 4.49 32.33
CA GLY A 45 5.57 4.12 31.70
C GLY A 45 5.59 4.32 30.19
N ASP A 46 6.66 3.86 29.54
CA ASP A 46 6.88 3.97 28.09
C ASP A 46 6.16 2.86 27.33
N TRP A 47 6.17 1.67 27.89
CA TRP A 47 5.61 0.46 27.29
C TRP A 47 4.79 -0.35 28.29
N ALA A 48 3.86 -1.16 27.79
CA ALA A 48 3.10 -2.11 28.57
C ALA A 48 2.91 -3.43 27.83
N THR A 49 2.82 -4.54 28.57
CA THR A 49 2.43 -5.82 28.02
C THR A 49 1.31 -6.44 28.85
N ASN A 50 0.43 -7.17 28.19
CA ASN A 50 -0.65 -7.94 28.78
C ASN A 50 -0.39 -9.46 28.78
N VAL A 51 0.86 -9.87 28.50
CA VAL A 51 1.25 -11.28 28.35
C VAL A 51 0.86 -12.13 29.56
N ALA A 52 0.94 -11.59 30.76
CA ALA A 52 0.54 -12.27 31.99
C ALA A 52 -0.96 -12.56 32.04
N MET A 53 -1.81 -11.68 31.51
CA MET A 53 -3.25 -11.91 31.39
C MET A 53 -3.59 -12.96 30.34
N GLN A 54 -2.83 -13.01 29.24
CA GLN A 54 -3.01 -14.00 28.18
C GLN A 54 -2.62 -15.42 28.63
N LEU A 55 -1.56 -15.54 29.42
CA LEU A 55 -0.91 -16.80 29.76
C LEU A 55 -1.19 -17.29 31.17
N GLY A 56 -1.52 -16.43 32.12
CA GLY A 56 -1.70 -16.79 33.55
C GLY A 56 -2.65 -17.94 33.76
N LYS A 57 -3.81 -17.91 33.09
CA LYS A 57 -4.79 -19.02 33.16
C LYS A 57 -4.24 -20.35 32.60
N LYS A 58 -3.42 -20.28 31.55
CA LYS A 58 -2.78 -21.45 30.91
C LYS A 58 -1.66 -22.00 31.80
N ALA A 59 -1.02 -21.16 32.57
CA ALA A 59 0.00 -21.52 33.57
C ALA A 59 -0.60 -21.98 34.90
N GLY A 60 -1.92 -21.97 35.03
CA GLY A 60 -2.60 -22.32 36.31
C GLY A 60 -2.36 -21.30 37.43
N MET A 61 -2.01 -20.09 37.12
CA MET A 61 -1.59 -19.01 38.03
C MET A 61 -2.46 -17.75 37.85
N ALA A 62 -2.63 -16.98 38.93
CA ALA A 62 -3.32 -15.71 38.83
C ALA A 62 -2.50 -14.75 37.93
N PRO A 63 -3.11 -14.01 36.97
CA PRO A 63 -2.36 -13.15 36.06
C PRO A 63 -1.49 -12.11 36.78
N ARG A 64 -1.93 -11.60 37.93
CA ARG A 64 -1.15 -10.64 38.72
C ARG A 64 0.10 -11.27 39.37
N GLU A 65 -0.01 -12.53 39.82
CA GLU A 65 1.13 -13.29 40.35
C GLU A 65 2.14 -13.61 39.24
N PHE A 66 1.63 -14.04 38.08
CA PHE A 66 2.45 -14.24 36.88
C PHE A 66 3.18 -12.96 36.48
N ALA A 67 2.46 -11.82 36.45
CA ALA A 67 3.02 -10.52 36.12
C ALA A 67 4.13 -10.10 37.11
N GLN A 68 3.96 -10.39 38.41
CA GLN A 68 4.95 -10.03 39.42
C GLN A 68 6.27 -10.77 39.23
N ILE A 69 6.22 -12.07 38.91
CA ILE A 69 7.43 -12.86 38.62
C ILE A 69 8.23 -12.25 37.45
N LEU A 70 7.53 -11.86 36.39
CA LEU A 70 8.18 -11.23 35.24
C LEU A 70 8.69 -9.82 35.57
N ALA A 71 7.92 -9.06 36.34
CA ALA A 71 8.30 -7.69 36.72
C ALA A 71 9.57 -7.68 37.58
N ASP A 72 9.71 -8.60 38.51
CA ASP A 72 10.89 -8.75 39.35
C ASP A 72 12.15 -9.04 38.51
N ASP A 73 12.04 -9.94 37.53
CA ASP A 73 13.15 -10.28 36.64
C ASP A 73 13.47 -9.14 35.65
N LEU A 74 12.46 -8.53 35.04
CA LEU A 74 12.62 -7.43 34.10
C LEU A 74 13.22 -6.18 34.75
N SER A 75 12.91 -5.92 36.03
CA SER A 75 13.48 -4.79 36.78
C SER A 75 14.99 -4.88 36.96
N ALA A 76 15.57 -6.06 36.80
CA ALA A 76 17.01 -6.28 36.86
C ALA A 76 17.71 -6.22 35.50
N ALA A 77 16.95 -6.05 34.42
CA ALA A 77 17.49 -6.05 33.06
C ALA A 77 18.09 -4.69 32.67
N ASP A 78 19.19 -4.72 31.93
CA ASP A 78 19.84 -3.50 31.44
C ASP A 78 18.89 -2.66 30.58
N GLY A 79 18.89 -1.35 30.82
CA GLY A 79 18.07 -0.39 30.08
C GLY A 79 16.64 -0.22 30.61
N ILE A 80 16.23 -0.96 31.65
CA ILE A 80 14.95 -0.78 32.33
C ILE A 80 15.16 0.05 33.61
N GLU A 81 14.41 1.15 33.72
CA GLU A 81 14.43 2.01 34.92
C GLU A 81 13.49 1.48 36.01
N SER A 82 12.27 1.08 35.59
CA SER A 82 11.29 0.55 36.54
C SER A 82 10.23 -0.33 35.82
N VAL A 83 9.68 -1.28 36.59
CA VAL A 83 8.58 -2.13 36.14
C VAL A 83 7.48 -2.12 37.19
N GLU A 84 6.23 -1.90 36.80
CA GLU A 84 5.08 -1.84 37.69
C GLU A 84 3.98 -2.78 37.22
N VAL A 85 3.42 -3.57 38.14
CA VAL A 85 2.25 -4.43 37.85
C VAL A 85 0.96 -3.67 38.15
N ALA A 86 0.18 -3.37 37.12
CA ALA A 86 -1.06 -2.61 37.21
C ALA A 86 -2.30 -3.48 36.97
N GLY A 87 -3.41 -3.14 37.63
CA GLY A 87 -4.70 -3.77 37.44
C GLY A 87 -4.66 -5.30 37.57
N PRO A 88 -5.28 -6.06 36.67
CA PRO A 88 -5.39 -7.52 36.75
C PRO A 88 -4.11 -8.27 36.33
N GLY A 89 -3.03 -7.57 35.91
CA GLY A 89 -1.78 -8.20 35.48
C GLY A 89 -1.17 -7.54 34.23
N PHE A 90 -1.44 -6.26 34.00
CA PHE A 90 -0.62 -5.47 33.08
C PHE A 90 0.77 -5.24 33.67
N ILE A 91 1.79 -5.32 32.85
CA ILE A 91 3.16 -5.02 33.21
C ILE A 91 3.53 -3.72 32.49
N ASN A 92 3.67 -2.65 33.25
CA ASN A 92 4.10 -1.34 32.76
C ASN A 92 5.61 -1.20 32.91
N ILE A 93 6.29 -0.73 31.90
CA ILE A 93 7.75 -0.69 31.82
C ILE A 93 8.19 0.74 31.49
N ARG A 94 9.12 1.26 32.28
CA ARG A 94 9.81 2.51 32.04
C ARG A 94 11.26 2.21 31.65
N LEU A 95 11.71 2.76 30.54
CA LEU A 95 13.08 2.63 30.08
C LEU A 95 13.96 3.69 30.72
N GLY A 96 15.22 3.37 30.99
CA GLY A 96 16.20 4.38 31.37
C GLY A 96 16.45 5.35 30.20
N ALA A 97 16.70 6.62 30.50
CA ALA A 97 16.87 7.67 29.49
C ALA A 97 17.90 7.30 28.41
N GLY A 98 19.03 6.69 28.79
CA GLY A 98 20.02 6.22 27.82
C GLY A 98 19.50 5.12 26.89
N ALA A 99 18.69 4.19 27.39
CA ALA A 99 18.13 3.10 26.59
C ALA A 99 17.05 3.62 25.62
N ALA A 100 16.24 4.59 26.03
CA ALA A 100 15.26 5.22 25.17
C ALA A 100 15.95 6.07 24.07
N GLY A 101 16.94 6.87 24.44
CA GLY A 101 17.67 7.76 23.52
C GLY A 101 18.45 7.00 22.44
N GLU A 102 18.94 5.79 22.75
CA GLU A 102 19.68 4.94 21.80
C GLU A 102 18.90 4.61 20.51
N LEU A 103 17.57 4.68 20.57
CA LEU A 103 16.71 4.53 19.40
C LEU A 103 17.05 5.53 18.28
N ALA A 104 17.43 6.77 18.63
CA ALA A 104 17.78 7.77 17.61
C ALA A 104 18.97 7.30 16.75
N ARG A 105 20.01 6.73 17.38
CA ARG A 105 21.16 6.15 16.67
C ARG A 105 20.76 4.93 15.86
N THR A 106 20.00 4.01 16.44
CA THR A 106 19.49 2.82 15.76
C THR A 106 18.77 3.18 14.47
N ILE A 107 17.90 4.19 14.48
CA ILE A 107 17.15 4.63 13.29
C ILE A 107 18.10 5.19 12.22
N VAL A 108 19.01 6.07 12.61
CA VAL A 108 19.95 6.72 11.68
C VAL A 108 20.87 5.69 11.03
N GLU A 109 21.42 4.75 11.81
CA GLU A 109 22.29 3.69 11.31
C GLU A 109 21.56 2.67 10.44
N ALA A 110 20.33 2.29 10.80
CA ALA A 110 19.48 1.43 9.98
C ALA A 110 19.07 2.09 8.66
N GLY A 111 18.97 3.42 8.64
CA GLY A 111 18.63 4.16 7.42
C GLY A 111 17.30 3.69 6.84
N ALA A 112 17.28 3.42 5.53
CA ALA A 112 16.09 2.99 4.80
C ALA A 112 15.56 1.60 5.20
N SER A 113 16.31 0.84 6.01
CA SER A 113 15.85 -0.47 6.51
C SER A 113 15.00 -0.34 7.77
N TYR A 114 15.04 0.81 8.48
CA TYR A 114 14.18 1.00 9.64
C TYR A 114 12.70 0.96 9.26
N GLY A 115 11.94 0.13 9.93
CA GLY A 115 10.54 -0.17 9.65
C GLY A 115 10.32 -1.38 8.74
N ARG A 116 11.37 -1.94 8.10
CA ARG A 116 11.25 -3.21 7.39
C ARG A 116 11.07 -4.35 8.40
N ASN A 117 10.32 -5.36 7.98
CA ASN A 117 10.04 -6.54 8.79
C ASN A 117 9.95 -7.79 7.91
N GLU A 118 9.80 -8.94 8.51
CA GLU A 118 9.78 -10.23 7.82
C GLU A 118 8.42 -10.96 7.91
N THR A 119 7.33 -10.22 8.19
CA THR A 119 5.99 -10.82 8.35
C THR A 119 5.49 -11.53 7.09
N LEU A 120 5.99 -11.16 5.93
CA LEU A 120 5.71 -11.79 4.63
C LEU A 120 6.94 -12.44 4.00
N ALA A 121 8.00 -12.70 4.77
CA ALA A 121 9.22 -13.33 4.26
C ALA A 121 8.92 -14.67 3.58
N GLY A 122 9.52 -14.88 2.39
CA GLY A 122 9.32 -16.10 1.61
C GLY A 122 7.96 -16.20 0.90
N ARG A 123 7.08 -15.18 1.00
CA ARG A 123 5.81 -15.16 0.26
C ARG A 123 6.00 -14.50 -1.10
N SER A 124 5.45 -15.13 -2.14
CA SER A 124 5.33 -14.59 -3.49
C SER A 124 3.90 -14.10 -3.71
N ILE A 125 3.71 -12.81 -3.94
CA ILE A 125 2.39 -12.17 -4.04
C ILE A 125 2.24 -11.55 -5.44
N ASN A 126 1.20 -11.96 -6.16
CA ASN A 126 0.77 -11.26 -7.36
C ASN A 126 -0.31 -10.24 -6.97
N LEU A 127 -0.04 -8.97 -7.19
CA LEU A 127 -0.94 -7.86 -6.87
C LEU A 127 -1.41 -7.20 -8.16
N GLU A 128 -2.70 -7.37 -8.47
CA GLU A 128 -3.34 -6.76 -9.62
C GLU A 128 -4.14 -5.52 -9.25
N TYR A 129 -3.90 -4.44 -9.98
CA TYR A 129 -4.62 -3.18 -9.76
C TYR A 129 -4.68 -2.34 -11.04
N VAL A 130 -5.58 -1.38 -11.09
CA VAL A 130 -5.98 -0.56 -12.24
C VAL A 130 -6.70 -1.39 -13.30
N SER A 131 -6.00 -2.19 -14.09
CA SER A 131 -6.52 -3.13 -15.12
C SER A 131 -7.65 -2.53 -15.97
N ALA A 132 -7.46 -1.29 -16.43
CA ALA A 132 -8.43 -0.57 -17.26
C ALA A 132 -8.27 -0.94 -18.74
N ASN A 133 -9.40 -0.97 -19.47
CA ASN A 133 -9.37 -1.21 -20.90
C ASN A 133 -8.73 -0.03 -21.65
N PRO A 134 -7.96 -0.27 -22.71
CA PRO A 134 -7.23 0.74 -23.47
C PRO A 134 -8.15 1.51 -24.44
N THR A 135 -9.26 2.02 -23.93
CA THR A 135 -10.26 2.76 -24.71
C THR A 135 -10.36 4.22 -24.30
N GLY A 136 -9.52 4.65 -23.37
CA GLY A 136 -9.45 6.02 -22.90
C GLY A 136 -8.42 6.22 -21.79
N PRO A 137 -8.16 7.47 -21.40
CA PRO A 137 -7.21 7.80 -20.33
C PRO A 137 -7.66 7.21 -18.99
N VAL A 138 -6.71 7.02 -18.08
CA VAL A 138 -6.98 6.49 -16.73
C VAL A 138 -7.95 7.42 -16.01
N HIS A 139 -9.12 6.92 -15.67
CA HIS A 139 -10.12 7.67 -14.90
C HIS A 139 -9.75 7.75 -13.41
N LEU A 140 -10.41 8.65 -12.68
CA LEU A 140 -10.10 8.94 -11.29
C LEU A 140 -10.16 7.71 -10.36
N GLY A 141 -11.07 6.78 -10.60
CA GLY A 141 -11.13 5.49 -9.89
C GLY A 141 -9.86 4.67 -10.13
N GLY A 142 -9.39 4.59 -11.39
CA GLY A 142 -8.12 3.95 -11.75
C GLY A 142 -6.92 4.62 -11.08
N ALA A 143 -6.93 5.96 -10.96
CA ALA A 143 -5.91 6.70 -10.23
C ALA A 143 -5.83 6.30 -8.75
N ARG A 144 -6.98 6.06 -8.11
CA ARG A 144 -7.01 5.55 -6.73
C ARG A 144 -6.38 4.18 -6.62
N TRP A 145 -6.72 3.28 -7.54
CA TRP A 145 -6.13 1.94 -7.54
C TRP A 145 -4.63 1.97 -7.83
N ALA A 146 -4.17 2.87 -8.68
CA ALA A 146 -2.75 3.07 -8.93
C ALA A 146 -2.02 3.51 -7.65
N ALA A 147 -2.53 4.51 -6.93
CA ALA A 147 -1.92 5.00 -5.70
C ALA A 147 -1.96 3.96 -4.56
N VAL A 148 -3.11 3.32 -4.33
CA VAL A 148 -3.30 2.32 -3.26
C VAL A 148 -2.54 1.04 -3.58
N GLY A 149 -2.63 0.53 -4.82
CA GLY A 149 -1.97 -0.71 -5.25
C GLY A 149 -0.44 -0.60 -5.18
N ASP A 150 0.14 0.50 -5.69
CA ASP A 150 1.57 0.74 -5.59
C ASP A 150 2.03 0.89 -4.13
N SER A 151 1.25 1.58 -3.28
CA SER A 151 1.56 1.69 -1.85
C SER A 151 1.50 0.34 -1.14
N LEU A 152 0.53 -0.51 -1.46
CA LEU A 152 0.45 -1.88 -0.94
C LEU A 152 1.64 -2.72 -1.41
N ALA A 153 2.03 -2.63 -2.68
CA ALA A 153 3.20 -3.35 -3.20
C ALA A 153 4.47 -2.96 -2.43
N ARG A 154 4.67 -1.66 -2.16
CA ARG A 154 5.80 -1.15 -1.37
C ARG A 154 5.77 -1.64 0.08
N LEU A 155 4.62 -1.64 0.73
CA LEU A 155 4.43 -2.14 2.09
C LEU A 155 4.72 -3.65 2.18
N MET A 156 4.19 -4.45 1.25
CA MET A 156 4.42 -5.90 1.21
C MET A 156 5.91 -6.21 0.96
N ALA A 157 6.56 -5.48 0.06
CA ALA A 157 7.99 -5.62 -0.20
C ALA A 157 8.83 -5.19 1.00
N ALA A 158 8.44 -4.13 1.74
CA ALA A 158 9.08 -3.73 2.99
C ALA A 158 8.90 -4.77 4.09
N SER A 159 7.88 -5.62 4.00
CA SER A 159 7.58 -6.72 4.92
C SER A 159 8.11 -8.09 4.45
N GLY A 160 9.00 -8.11 3.45
CA GLY A 160 9.75 -9.30 3.03
C GLY A 160 9.11 -10.11 1.90
N ALA A 161 7.97 -9.70 1.32
CA ALA A 161 7.35 -10.40 0.20
C ALA A 161 8.08 -10.13 -1.13
N ALA A 162 8.12 -11.14 -1.99
CA ALA A 162 8.37 -10.96 -3.42
C ALA A 162 7.04 -10.58 -4.10
N VAL A 163 6.92 -9.30 -4.51
CA VAL A 163 5.68 -8.78 -5.08
C VAL A 163 5.82 -8.62 -6.58
N THR A 164 4.88 -9.22 -7.32
CA THR A 164 4.69 -9.00 -8.76
C THR A 164 3.50 -8.07 -8.95
N ARG A 165 3.73 -6.87 -9.47
CA ARG A 165 2.70 -5.88 -9.80
C ARG A 165 2.18 -6.17 -11.19
N GLU A 166 0.90 -6.46 -11.31
CA GLU A 166 0.31 -6.92 -12.55
C GLU A 166 -0.85 -6.02 -13.01
N TYR A 167 -0.86 -5.73 -14.30
CA TYR A 167 -1.92 -5.05 -15.01
C TYR A 167 -2.54 -6.03 -16.00
N TYR A 168 -3.83 -6.31 -15.87
CA TYR A 168 -4.59 -7.10 -16.82
C TYR A 168 -5.07 -6.22 -17.96
N PHE A 169 -4.80 -6.65 -19.17
CA PHE A 169 -5.05 -5.92 -20.38
C PHE A 169 -6.06 -6.66 -21.24
N ASN A 170 -7.25 -6.09 -21.37
CA ASN A 170 -8.25 -6.61 -22.30
C ASN A 170 -8.13 -5.87 -23.64
N ASP A 171 -7.64 -6.57 -24.65
CA ASP A 171 -7.41 -6.09 -26.00
C ASP A 171 -8.51 -6.51 -26.99
N HIS A 172 -9.59 -7.11 -26.52
CA HIS A 172 -10.72 -7.60 -27.32
C HIS A 172 -12.09 -7.17 -26.79
N GLY A 173 -13.13 -7.43 -27.60
CA GLY A 173 -14.52 -7.24 -27.22
C GLY A 173 -15.13 -5.90 -27.63
N SER A 174 -16.40 -5.74 -27.31
CA SER A 174 -17.25 -4.65 -27.80
C SER A 174 -16.75 -3.24 -27.45
N GLN A 175 -15.97 -3.07 -26.39
CA GLN A 175 -15.38 -1.78 -26.03
C GLN A 175 -14.27 -1.39 -27.01
N ILE A 176 -13.41 -2.34 -27.36
CA ILE A 176 -12.36 -2.13 -28.37
C ILE A 176 -12.97 -1.87 -29.74
N ASP A 177 -14.05 -2.59 -30.08
CA ASP A 177 -14.77 -2.35 -31.35
C ASP A 177 -15.31 -0.92 -31.41
N ARG A 178 -15.99 -0.46 -30.38
CA ARG A 178 -16.49 0.92 -30.29
C ARG A 178 -15.39 1.96 -30.35
N PHE A 179 -14.25 1.68 -29.70
CA PHE A 179 -13.08 2.56 -29.73
C PHE A 179 -12.51 2.69 -31.15
N SER A 180 -12.33 1.57 -31.87
CA SER A 180 -11.81 1.58 -33.24
C SER A 180 -12.75 2.29 -34.21
N HIS A 181 -14.07 2.10 -34.08
CA HIS A 181 -15.06 2.84 -34.88
C HIS A 181 -15.04 4.34 -34.58
N SER A 182 -14.82 4.72 -33.34
CA SER A 182 -14.70 6.14 -32.94
C SER A 182 -13.46 6.79 -33.55
N LEU A 183 -12.32 6.09 -33.55
CA LEU A 183 -11.09 6.57 -34.20
C LEU A 183 -11.28 6.74 -35.70
N TYR A 184 -11.86 5.75 -36.38
CA TYR A 184 -12.15 5.81 -37.81
C TYR A 184 -13.10 6.95 -38.17
N ALA A 185 -14.20 7.11 -37.41
CA ALA A 185 -15.13 8.22 -37.62
C ALA A 185 -14.44 9.58 -37.53
N ARG A 186 -13.60 9.78 -36.50
CA ARG A 186 -12.82 11.03 -36.34
C ARG A 186 -11.83 11.24 -37.48
N ALA A 187 -11.09 10.21 -37.87
CA ALA A 187 -10.17 10.28 -39.00
C ALA A 187 -10.86 10.70 -40.31
N MET A 188 -12.11 10.27 -40.51
CA MET A 188 -12.96 10.64 -41.64
C MET A 188 -13.62 12.02 -41.50
N GLY A 189 -13.39 12.77 -40.39
CA GLY A 189 -14.05 14.03 -40.12
C GLY A 189 -15.56 13.89 -39.83
N ARG A 190 -16.01 12.71 -39.37
CA ARG A 190 -17.39 12.42 -38.97
C ARG A 190 -17.58 12.52 -37.48
N GLU A 191 -18.84 12.64 -37.06
CA GLU A 191 -19.18 12.48 -35.64
C GLU A 191 -18.97 11.01 -35.22
N VAL A 192 -18.54 10.81 -33.98
CA VAL A 192 -18.44 9.46 -33.41
C VAL A 192 -19.83 8.83 -33.25
N PRO A 193 -19.94 7.49 -33.32
CA PRO A 193 -21.19 6.80 -33.04
C PRO A 193 -21.77 7.20 -31.67
N GLU A 194 -23.09 7.12 -31.50
CA GLU A 194 -23.79 7.52 -30.27
C GLU A 194 -23.28 6.77 -29.04
N ASP A 195 -22.92 5.50 -29.19
CA ASP A 195 -22.33 4.65 -28.16
C ASP A 195 -20.79 4.64 -28.17
N GLY A 196 -20.17 5.49 -29.00
CA GLY A 196 -18.74 5.59 -29.20
C GLY A 196 -18.04 6.42 -28.12
N TYR A 197 -16.71 6.47 -28.22
CA TYR A 197 -15.85 7.27 -27.37
C TYR A 197 -15.65 8.67 -27.94
N GLY A 198 -15.92 9.69 -27.13
CA GLY A 198 -15.75 11.10 -27.47
C GLY A 198 -14.46 11.68 -26.83
N GLY A 199 -14.20 12.96 -27.16
CA GLY A 199 -13.11 13.71 -26.59
C GLY A 199 -11.94 13.95 -27.54
N GLN A 200 -11.03 14.86 -27.15
CA GLN A 200 -9.92 15.26 -28.00
C GLN A 200 -8.91 14.13 -28.22
N TYR A 201 -8.71 13.27 -27.22
CA TYR A 201 -7.76 12.14 -27.32
C TYR A 201 -8.09 11.16 -28.46
N ILE A 202 -9.37 11.01 -28.81
CA ILE A 202 -9.79 10.19 -29.98
C ILE A 202 -9.28 10.80 -31.28
N ALA A 203 -9.37 12.13 -31.43
CA ALA A 203 -8.84 12.82 -32.59
C ALA A 203 -7.31 12.73 -32.63
N ASP A 204 -6.65 12.94 -31.49
CA ASP A 204 -5.20 12.91 -31.37
C ASP A 204 -4.63 11.52 -31.74
N ILE A 205 -5.25 10.43 -31.25
CA ILE A 205 -4.87 9.06 -31.59
C ILE A 205 -5.14 8.76 -33.07
N ALA A 206 -6.29 9.17 -33.59
CA ALA A 206 -6.64 8.95 -35.00
C ALA A 206 -5.64 9.66 -35.93
N ASP A 207 -5.25 10.90 -35.60
CA ASP A 207 -4.24 11.65 -36.36
C ASP A 207 -2.85 11.00 -36.25
N GLN A 208 -2.48 10.47 -35.07
CA GLN A 208 -1.21 9.78 -34.87
C GLN A 208 -1.16 8.48 -35.68
N VAL A 209 -2.22 7.66 -35.70
CA VAL A 209 -2.30 6.43 -36.55
C VAL A 209 -2.03 6.77 -38.02
N ARG A 210 -2.63 7.86 -38.52
CA ARG A 210 -2.42 8.32 -39.90
C ARG A 210 -1.00 8.86 -40.14
N ALA A 211 -0.45 9.56 -39.15
CA ALA A 211 0.92 10.06 -39.23
C ALA A 211 1.94 8.91 -39.26
N ASP A 212 1.76 7.90 -38.42
CA ASP A 212 2.63 6.72 -38.35
C ASP A 212 2.59 5.91 -39.65
N ALA A 213 1.39 5.69 -40.25
CA ALA A 213 1.25 5.04 -41.55
C ALA A 213 2.02 5.80 -42.64
N ARG A 214 1.88 7.13 -42.65
CA ARG A 214 2.60 7.99 -43.61
C ARG A 214 4.12 7.92 -43.42
N ALA A 215 4.59 7.95 -42.17
CA ALA A 215 6.00 7.83 -41.84
C ALA A 215 6.61 6.48 -42.24
N ALA A 216 5.79 5.41 -42.17
CA ALA A 216 6.15 4.07 -42.62
C ALA A 216 6.08 3.88 -44.17
N GLY A 217 5.62 4.88 -44.90
CA GLY A 217 5.41 4.78 -46.36
C GLY A 217 4.20 3.90 -46.75
N GLU A 218 3.29 3.68 -45.83
CA GLU A 218 2.06 2.94 -46.03
C GLU A 218 0.93 3.85 -46.55
N PRO A 219 -0.13 3.28 -47.19
CA PRO A 219 -1.31 4.04 -47.54
C PRO A 219 -1.95 4.71 -46.33
N ASP A 220 -2.53 5.90 -46.51
CA ASP A 220 -3.33 6.51 -45.43
C ASP A 220 -4.48 5.57 -45.07
N PRO A 221 -4.66 5.15 -43.83
CA PRO A 221 -5.69 4.22 -43.40
C PRO A 221 -7.11 4.57 -43.90
N ILE A 222 -7.44 5.87 -43.98
CA ILE A 222 -8.77 6.30 -44.48
C ILE A 222 -8.96 6.08 -46.00
N ALA A 223 -7.91 5.74 -46.73
CA ALA A 223 -8.00 5.39 -48.17
C ALA A 223 -8.25 3.89 -48.39
N LEU A 224 -8.19 3.06 -47.36
CA LEU A 224 -8.48 1.63 -47.42
C LEU A 224 -9.99 1.39 -47.41
N PRO A 225 -10.45 0.18 -47.83
CA PRO A 225 -11.80 -0.26 -47.53
C PRO A 225 -12.13 -0.12 -46.04
N GLU A 226 -13.40 0.20 -45.73
CA GLU A 226 -13.81 0.56 -44.37
C GLU A 226 -13.43 -0.48 -43.30
N GLU A 227 -13.69 -1.76 -43.59
CA GLU A 227 -13.35 -2.86 -42.66
C GLU A 227 -11.84 -2.96 -42.41
N GLU A 228 -11.01 -2.81 -43.46
CA GLU A 228 -9.55 -2.82 -43.33
C GLU A 228 -9.05 -1.57 -42.58
N ALA A 229 -9.64 -0.41 -42.85
CA ALA A 229 -9.34 0.83 -42.15
C ALA A 229 -9.60 0.71 -40.66
N ILE A 230 -10.79 0.20 -40.27
CA ILE A 230 -11.17 0.02 -38.85
C ILE A 230 -10.20 -0.95 -38.17
N GLU A 231 -9.72 -2.00 -38.83
CA GLU A 231 -8.77 -2.92 -38.23
C GLU A 231 -7.39 -2.28 -38.03
N VAL A 232 -6.93 -1.41 -38.94
CA VAL A 232 -5.71 -0.62 -38.74
C VAL A 232 -5.87 0.32 -37.55
N PHE A 233 -7.01 1.03 -37.44
CA PHE A 233 -7.29 1.90 -36.30
C PHE A 233 -7.43 1.10 -34.99
N ARG A 234 -7.97 -0.10 -35.02
CA ARG A 234 -8.02 -1.02 -33.88
C ARG A 234 -6.62 -1.34 -33.39
N ALA A 235 -5.81 -1.95 -34.23
CA ALA A 235 -4.49 -2.44 -33.86
C ALA A 235 -3.59 -1.31 -33.34
N ARG A 236 -3.42 -0.25 -34.14
CA ARG A 236 -2.51 0.85 -33.78
C ARG A 236 -3.09 1.78 -32.72
N GLY A 237 -4.40 2.01 -32.74
CA GLY A 237 -5.06 2.87 -31.76
C GLY A 237 -5.01 2.29 -30.35
N VAL A 238 -5.21 0.98 -30.21
CA VAL A 238 -5.09 0.27 -28.93
C VAL A 238 -3.66 0.34 -28.42
N GLU A 239 -2.65 0.12 -29.27
CA GLU A 239 -1.24 0.24 -28.89
C GLU A 239 -0.88 1.65 -28.40
N LEU A 240 -1.32 2.67 -29.13
CA LEU A 240 -1.07 4.09 -28.76
C LEU A 240 -1.74 4.45 -27.43
N MET A 241 -3.03 4.07 -27.28
CA MET A 241 -3.74 4.33 -26.03
C MET A 241 -3.10 3.61 -24.85
N PHE A 242 -2.67 2.36 -25.06
CA PHE A 242 -2.00 1.61 -24.00
C PHE A 242 -0.61 2.17 -23.66
N ALA A 243 0.13 2.65 -24.67
CA ALA A 243 1.39 3.33 -24.41
C ALA A 243 1.18 4.61 -23.58
N GLU A 244 0.13 5.39 -23.88
CA GLU A 244 -0.25 6.56 -23.08
C GLU A 244 -0.61 6.17 -21.63
N ILE A 245 -1.44 5.14 -21.43
CA ILE A 245 -1.79 4.65 -20.09
C ILE A 245 -0.53 4.28 -19.30
N LYS A 246 0.41 3.53 -19.90
CA LYS A 246 1.66 3.14 -19.25
C LYS A 246 2.49 4.35 -18.85
N GLU A 247 2.65 5.31 -19.74
CA GLU A 247 3.41 6.55 -19.48
C GLU A 247 2.78 7.38 -18.36
N ARG A 248 1.44 7.51 -18.32
CA ARG A 248 0.73 8.22 -17.27
C ARG A 248 0.86 7.54 -15.91
N LEU A 249 0.76 6.22 -15.86
CA LEU A 249 0.95 5.45 -14.64
C LEU A 249 2.42 5.54 -14.16
N HIS A 250 3.39 5.48 -15.07
CA HIS A 250 4.80 5.67 -14.75
C HIS A 250 5.06 7.07 -14.17
N SER A 251 4.57 8.12 -14.84
CA SER A 251 4.67 9.50 -14.36
C SER A 251 3.99 9.70 -13.00
N PHE A 252 2.93 8.94 -12.74
CA PHE A 252 2.26 8.86 -11.44
C PHE A 252 3.00 7.98 -10.42
N ARG A 253 4.15 7.39 -10.80
CA ARG A 253 4.98 6.46 -9.99
C ARG A 253 4.25 5.17 -9.60
N ALA A 254 3.40 4.67 -10.46
CA ALA A 254 2.75 3.37 -10.35
C ALA A 254 3.21 2.49 -11.51
N ASP A 255 4.30 1.77 -11.30
CA ASP A 255 4.90 0.89 -12.30
C ASP A 255 4.38 -0.54 -12.14
N PHE A 256 4.41 -1.30 -13.24
CA PHE A 256 4.00 -2.69 -13.31
C PHE A 256 5.13 -3.58 -13.81
N ASP A 257 5.21 -4.77 -13.25
CA ASP A 257 6.21 -5.78 -13.62
C ASP A 257 5.69 -6.64 -14.78
N VAL A 258 4.37 -6.83 -14.85
CA VAL A 258 3.68 -7.65 -15.86
C VAL A 258 2.47 -6.90 -16.41
N PHE A 259 2.39 -6.84 -17.74
CA PHE A 259 1.18 -6.48 -18.49
C PHE A 259 0.65 -7.76 -19.11
N PHE A 260 -0.41 -8.29 -18.53
CA PHE A 260 -0.99 -9.57 -18.95
C PHE A 260 -2.07 -9.36 -20.01
N HIS A 261 -1.91 -9.97 -21.17
CA HIS A 261 -2.87 -9.89 -22.29
C HIS A 261 -3.90 -11.01 -22.20
N GLU A 262 -5.18 -10.67 -22.18
CA GLU A 262 -6.29 -11.63 -22.11
C GLU A 262 -6.27 -12.64 -23.27
N ASP A 263 -5.94 -12.17 -24.48
CA ASP A 263 -5.86 -13.02 -25.67
C ASP A 263 -4.93 -14.23 -25.47
N SER A 264 -3.89 -14.10 -24.67
CA SER A 264 -2.96 -15.19 -24.37
C SER A 264 -3.64 -16.39 -23.70
N LEU A 265 -4.70 -16.19 -22.93
CA LEU A 265 -5.47 -17.28 -22.29
C LEU A 265 -6.24 -18.12 -23.32
N HIS A 266 -6.73 -17.48 -24.37
CA HIS A 266 -7.51 -18.14 -25.42
C HIS A 266 -6.60 -18.82 -26.44
N THR A 267 -5.54 -18.14 -26.87
CA THR A 267 -4.62 -18.66 -27.93
C THR A 267 -3.70 -19.75 -27.41
N SER A 268 -3.35 -19.77 -26.13
CA SER A 268 -2.49 -20.81 -25.53
C SER A 268 -3.21 -22.10 -25.14
N GLY A 269 -4.55 -22.10 -25.11
CA GLY A 269 -5.35 -23.22 -24.60
C GLY A 269 -5.53 -23.21 -23.07
N ALA A 270 -5.08 -22.18 -22.36
CA ALA A 270 -5.13 -22.10 -20.89
C ALA A 270 -6.55 -22.25 -20.32
N VAL A 271 -7.58 -21.77 -21.04
CA VAL A 271 -8.98 -21.96 -20.64
C VAL A 271 -9.37 -23.45 -20.63
N ALA A 272 -8.99 -24.20 -21.65
CA ALA A 272 -9.28 -25.64 -21.73
C ALA A 272 -8.54 -26.41 -20.62
N ASP A 273 -7.26 -26.08 -20.41
CA ASP A 273 -6.43 -26.71 -19.37
C ASP A 273 -6.99 -26.46 -17.97
N ALA A 274 -7.45 -25.24 -17.69
CA ALA A 274 -8.05 -24.90 -16.41
C ALA A 274 -9.36 -25.67 -16.15
N ILE A 275 -10.21 -25.82 -17.18
CA ILE A 275 -11.44 -26.60 -17.10
C ILE A 275 -11.12 -28.08 -16.87
N GLU A 276 -10.13 -28.64 -17.56
CA GLU A 276 -9.75 -30.04 -17.38
C GLU A 276 -9.23 -30.32 -15.96
N ARG A 277 -8.40 -29.44 -15.41
CA ARG A 277 -7.96 -29.55 -14.00
C ARG A 277 -9.11 -29.53 -13.00
N LEU A 278 -10.10 -28.67 -13.23
CA LEU A 278 -11.30 -28.65 -12.39
C LEU A 278 -12.15 -29.91 -12.58
N ARG A 279 -12.19 -30.48 -13.79
CA ARG A 279 -12.87 -31.74 -14.11
C ARG A 279 -12.21 -32.93 -13.39
N GLU A 280 -10.89 -33.04 -13.43
CA GLU A 280 -10.11 -34.03 -12.70
C GLU A 280 -10.38 -33.99 -11.17
N ARG A 281 -10.70 -32.83 -10.64
CA ARG A 281 -11.06 -32.62 -9.24
C ARG A 281 -12.53 -32.91 -8.92
N GLY A 282 -13.35 -33.20 -9.94
CA GLY A 282 -14.77 -33.46 -9.77
C GLY A 282 -15.66 -32.22 -9.62
N GLU A 283 -15.10 -31.04 -9.92
CA GLU A 283 -15.78 -29.75 -9.76
C GLU A 283 -16.61 -29.33 -10.97
N ILE A 284 -16.48 -30.05 -12.08
CA ILE A 284 -17.18 -29.78 -13.34
C ILE A 284 -18.32 -30.76 -13.56
N PHE A 285 -19.41 -30.28 -14.13
CA PHE A 285 -20.49 -31.10 -14.68
C PHE A 285 -21.00 -30.53 -16.01
N ASP A 286 -21.59 -31.42 -16.82
CA ASP A 286 -22.14 -31.07 -18.12
C ASP A 286 -23.69 -31.12 -18.03
N GLU A 287 -24.35 -30.02 -18.39
CA GLU A 287 -25.81 -29.94 -18.40
C GLU A 287 -26.30 -29.03 -19.55
N GLY A 288 -27.31 -29.45 -20.26
CA GLY A 288 -27.92 -28.66 -21.34
C GLY A 288 -26.96 -28.31 -22.48
N GLY A 289 -25.92 -29.14 -22.72
CA GLY A 289 -24.87 -28.88 -23.69
C GLY A 289 -23.83 -27.83 -23.27
N ALA A 290 -23.90 -27.36 -22.05
CA ALA A 290 -22.95 -26.42 -21.46
C ALA A 290 -22.09 -27.08 -20.38
N VAL A 291 -20.90 -26.54 -20.13
CA VAL A 291 -19.96 -26.97 -19.08
C VAL A 291 -20.06 -26.02 -17.88
N TRP A 292 -20.25 -26.57 -16.71
CA TRP A 292 -20.53 -25.82 -15.48
C TRP A 292 -19.52 -26.11 -14.39
N LEU A 293 -19.17 -25.08 -13.62
CA LEU A 293 -18.41 -25.19 -12.36
C LEU A 293 -19.38 -25.20 -11.15
N ARG A 294 -19.18 -26.14 -10.21
CA ARG A 294 -19.98 -26.33 -8.97
C ARG A 294 -19.64 -25.25 -7.93
N THR A 295 -19.88 -23.99 -8.24
CA THR A 295 -19.54 -22.88 -7.32
C THR A 295 -20.44 -22.84 -6.09
N THR A 296 -21.67 -23.38 -6.17
CA THR A 296 -22.58 -23.46 -5.00
C THR A 296 -22.04 -24.35 -3.89
N THR A 297 -21.21 -25.34 -4.19
CA THR A 297 -20.51 -26.18 -3.19
C THR A 297 -19.66 -25.34 -2.24
N TYR A 298 -19.18 -24.18 -2.71
CA TYR A 298 -18.28 -23.28 -2.00
C TYR A 298 -18.94 -21.94 -1.62
N GLY A 299 -20.28 -21.88 -1.64
CA GLY A 299 -21.04 -20.76 -1.11
C GLY A 299 -21.37 -19.63 -2.10
N ASP A 300 -21.16 -19.86 -3.41
CA ASP A 300 -21.71 -18.95 -4.44
C ASP A 300 -23.24 -19.11 -4.55
N ASP A 301 -23.93 -18.11 -5.07
CA ASP A 301 -25.39 -18.08 -5.19
C ASP A 301 -25.94 -19.06 -6.24
N LYS A 302 -25.13 -19.44 -7.25
CA LYS A 302 -25.47 -20.41 -8.30
C LYS A 302 -24.21 -20.98 -8.93
N ASP A 303 -24.33 -22.16 -9.55
CA ASP A 303 -23.26 -22.72 -10.37
C ASP A 303 -23.00 -21.87 -11.61
N ARG A 304 -21.77 -21.88 -12.12
CA ARG A 304 -21.33 -20.97 -13.17
C ARG A 304 -20.98 -21.69 -14.46
N VAL A 305 -21.51 -21.18 -15.56
CA VAL A 305 -21.17 -21.66 -16.91
C VAL A 305 -19.72 -21.25 -17.22
N LEU A 306 -18.92 -22.23 -17.68
CA LEU A 306 -17.58 -22.01 -18.23
C LEU A 306 -17.59 -22.09 -19.75
N ILE A 307 -18.28 -23.09 -20.32
CA ILE A 307 -18.51 -23.19 -21.77
C ILE A 307 -20.02 -23.20 -22.02
N LYS A 308 -20.46 -22.33 -22.90
CA LYS A 308 -21.87 -22.22 -23.28
C LYS A 308 -22.29 -23.39 -24.18
N SER A 309 -23.59 -23.57 -24.36
CA SER A 309 -24.16 -24.61 -25.22
C SER A 309 -23.79 -24.48 -26.72
N ASP A 310 -23.34 -23.29 -27.15
CA ASP A 310 -22.81 -23.05 -28.50
C ASP A 310 -21.30 -23.36 -28.63
N GLY A 311 -20.67 -23.85 -27.57
CA GLY A 311 -19.25 -24.18 -27.50
C GLY A 311 -18.31 -22.99 -27.21
N GLN A 312 -18.85 -21.78 -27.04
CA GLN A 312 -18.04 -20.61 -26.73
C GLN A 312 -17.74 -20.52 -25.22
N ALA A 313 -16.54 -20.04 -24.88
CA ALA A 313 -16.19 -19.75 -23.50
C ALA A 313 -17.07 -18.61 -22.93
N ALA A 314 -17.51 -18.77 -21.70
CA ALA A 314 -18.11 -17.69 -20.93
C ALA A 314 -17.01 -16.79 -20.34
N TYR A 315 -17.32 -15.53 -20.02
CA TYR A 315 -16.35 -14.61 -19.42
C TYR A 315 -15.66 -15.18 -18.19
N PHE A 316 -16.41 -15.87 -17.35
CA PHE A 316 -15.85 -16.46 -16.13
C PHE A 316 -14.81 -17.56 -16.40
N ALA A 317 -14.83 -18.20 -17.57
CA ALA A 317 -13.79 -19.17 -17.93
C ALA A 317 -12.41 -18.50 -18.10
N GLY A 318 -12.38 -17.26 -18.59
CA GLY A 318 -11.17 -16.45 -18.63
C GLY A 318 -10.62 -16.17 -17.22
N ASP A 319 -11.49 -15.75 -16.29
CA ASP A 319 -11.09 -15.51 -14.90
C ASP A 319 -10.52 -16.76 -14.23
N VAL A 320 -11.13 -17.92 -14.48
CA VAL A 320 -10.68 -19.23 -13.98
C VAL A 320 -9.28 -19.57 -14.49
N ALA A 321 -9.06 -19.42 -15.79
CA ALA A 321 -7.76 -19.68 -16.41
C ALA A 321 -6.69 -18.69 -15.95
N TYR A 322 -7.07 -17.43 -15.78
CA TYR A 322 -6.16 -16.38 -15.34
C TYR A 322 -5.71 -16.56 -13.89
N TYR A 323 -6.62 -16.92 -12.98
CA TYR A 323 -6.25 -17.27 -11.61
C TYR A 323 -5.27 -18.44 -11.58
N LEU A 324 -5.55 -19.52 -12.30
CA LEU A 324 -4.66 -20.68 -12.39
C LEU A 324 -3.28 -20.26 -12.92
N ASN A 325 -3.24 -19.43 -13.96
CA ASN A 325 -2.00 -18.92 -14.54
C ASN A 325 -1.15 -18.16 -13.50
N LYS A 326 -1.73 -17.30 -12.65
CA LYS A 326 -1.01 -16.63 -11.56
C LYS A 326 -0.41 -17.63 -10.59
N ARG A 327 -1.16 -18.67 -10.21
CA ARG A 327 -0.70 -19.71 -9.31
C ARG A 327 0.45 -20.52 -9.93
N GLU A 328 0.35 -20.87 -11.20
CA GLU A 328 1.39 -21.61 -11.94
C GLU A 328 2.68 -20.80 -12.14
N ARG A 329 2.57 -19.49 -12.24
CA ARG A 329 3.73 -18.57 -12.22
C ARG A 329 4.38 -18.43 -10.84
N GLY A 330 3.91 -19.16 -9.82
CA GLY A 330 4.51 -19.25 -8.50
C GLY A 330 3.96 -18.24 -7.48
N ALA A 331 2.82 -17.61 -7.74
CA ALA A 331 2.19 -16.75 -6.74
C ALA A 331 1.60 -17.60 -5.59
N ASP A 332 2.03 -17.38 -4.36
CA ASP A 332 1.40 -17.95 -3.16
C ASP A 332 0.03 -17.33 -2.89
N ALA A 333 -0.11 -16.06 -3.22
CA ALA A 333 -1.35 -15.32 -3.12
C ALA A 333 -1.54 -14.42 -4.34
N ALA A 334 -2.77 -14.40 -4.87
CA ALA A 334 -3.25 -13.44 -5.84
C ALA A 334 -4.16 -12.43 -5.14
N ILE A 335 -3.84 -11.15 -5.25
CA ILE A 335 -4.62 -10.05 -4.66
C ILE A 335 -5.14 -9.17 -5.80
N TYR A 336 -6.45 -8.96 -5.85
CA TYR A 336 -7.11 -8.12 -6.85
C TYR A 336 -7.69 -6.87 -6.19
N LEU A 337 -7.38 -5.69 -6.72
CA LEU A 337 -8.03 -4.44 -6.36
C LEU A 337 -9.13 -4.13 -7.38
N LEU A 338 -10.38 -4.16 -6.93
CA LEU A 338 -11.55 -3.96 -7.79
C LEU A 338 -12.41 -2.79 -7.30
N GLY A 339 -13.16 -2.18 -8.21
CA GLY A 339 -14.17 -1.19 -7.88
C GLY A 339 -15.40 -1.79 -7.19
N ALA A 340 -16.18 -0.95 -6.50
CA ALA A 340 -17.38 -1.38 -5.76
C ALA A 340 -18.46 -2.02 -6.65
N ASP A 341 -18.46 -1.73 -7.94
CA ASP A 341 -19.32 -2.33 -8.97
C ASP A 341 -19.06 -3.84 -9.16
N HIS A 342 -17.87 -4.32 -8.77
CA HIS A 342 -17.50 -5.73 -8.83
C HIS A 342 -17.85 -6.54 -7.57
N HIS A 343 -18.58 -5.97 -6.60
CA HIS A 343 -18.92 -6.66 -5.35
C HIS A 343 -19.61 -8.02 -5.56
N GLY A 344 -20.50 -8.12 -6.55
CA GLY A 344 -21.16 -9.37 -6.93
C GLY A 344 -20.24 -10.46 -7.55
N TYR A 345 -18.96 -10.11 -7.80
CA TYR A 345 -17.98 -11.05 -8.34
C TYR A 345 -17.27 -11.87 -7.25
N ILE A 346 -17.22 -11.37 -6.03
CA ILE A 346 -16.42 -11.94 -4.93
C ILE A 346 -16.79 -13.41 -4.70
N GLY A 347 -18.07 -13.72 -4.55
CA GLY A 347 -18.55 -15.08 -4.23
C GLY A 347 -18.04 -16.14 -5.23
N ARG A 348 -18.20 -15.86 -6.54
CA ARG A 348 -17.77 -16.80 -7.59
C ARG A 348 -16.26 -16.96 -7.66
N MET A 349 -15.49 -15.88 -7.43
CA MET A 349 -14.03 -15.93 -7.43
C MET A 349 -13.51 -16.73 -6.23
N MET A 350 -14.09 -16.54 -5.05
CA MET A 350 -13.73 -17.32 -3.86
C MET A 350 -14.10 -18.80 -4.02
N ALA A 351 -15.27 -19.09 -4.61
CA ALA A 351 -15.67 -20.46 -4.93
C ALA A 351 -14.73 -21.13 -5.93
N MET A 352 -14.30 -20.42 -6.98
CA MET A 352 -13.30 -20.89 -7.93
C MET A 352 -11.98 -21.23 -7.24
N CYS A 353 -11.48 -20.34 -6.37
CA CYS A 353 -10.26 -20.56 -5.58
C CYS A 353 -10.36 -21.87 -4.78
N ALA A 354 -11.48 -22.08 -4.06
CA ALA A 354 -11.73 -23.29 -3.31
C ALA A 354 -11.83 -24.54 -4.20
N ALA A 355 -12.44 -24.44 -5.38
CA ALA A 355 -12.55 -25.53 -6.35
C ALA A 355 -11.16 -26.01 -6.84
N PHE A 356 -10.20 -25.12 -6.99
CA PHE A 356 -8.80 -25.48 -7.25
C PHE A 356 -8.07 -26.10 -6.03
N GLY A 357 -8.73 -26.15 -4.85
CA GLY A 357 -8.16 -26.67 -3.60
C GLY A 357 -7.31 -25.66 -2.85
N ASP A 358 -7.33 -24.43 -3.26
CA ASP A 358 -6.71 -23.28 -2.58
C ASP A 358 -7.64 -22.74 -1.48
N LYS A 359 -7.10 -21.86 -0.64
CA LYS A 359 -7.84 -21.27 0.49
C LYS A 359 -8.26 -19.84 0.17
N PRO A 360 -9.58 -19.56 0.03
CA PRO A 360 -10.10 -18.21 -0.07
C PRO A 360 -9.64 -17.36 1.13
N GLY A 361 -9.24 -16.11 0.84
CA GLY A 361 -8.67 -15.19 1.83
C GLY A 361 -7.16 -15.36 2.09
N GLU A 362 -6.58 -16.53 1.76
CA GLU A 362 -5.13 -16.76 1.84
C GLU A 362 -4.47 -16.74 0.45
N ASN A 363 -4.93 -17.60 -0.46
CA ASN A 363 -4.37 -17.71 -1.81
C ASN A 363 -5.04 -16.76 -2.81
N LEU A 364 -6.28 -16.36 -2.54
CA LEU A 364 -7.00 -15.34 -3.29
C LEU A 364 -7.58 -14.31 -2.34
N GLN A 365 -7.26 -13.05 -2.54
CA GLN A 365 -7.84 -11.91 -1.83
C GLN A 365 -8.42 -10.93 -2.85
N ILE A 366 -9.60 -10.40 -2.54
CA ILE A 366 -10.25 -9.36 -3.34
C ILE A 366 -10.49 -8.15 -2.44
N LEU A 367 -9.87 -7.04 -2.80
CA LEU A 367 -10.00 -5.77 -2.10
C LEU A 367 -10.93 -4.87 -2.91
N ILE A 368 -12.01 -4.43 -2.26
CA ILE A 368 -13.01 -3.56 -2.91
C ILE A 368 -12.78 -2.14 -2.47
N GLY A 369 -12.74 -1.24 -3.43
CA GLY A 369 -12.61 0.16 -3.14
C GLY A 369 -13.77 1.00 -3.60
N GLN A 370 -14.00 2.09 -2.85
CA GLN A 370 -15.09 3.02 -3.06
C GLN A 370 -14.73 4.16 -4.02
N MET A 371 -15.75 4.86 -4.50
CA MET A 371 -15.65 5.96 -5.44
C MET A 371 -14.84 7.14 -4.89
N VAL A 372 -14.22 7.87 -5.81
CA VAL A 372 -13.54 9.14 -5.56
C VAL A 372 -14.21 10.22 -6.38
N ASN A 373 -14.45 11.37 -5.77
CA ASN A 373 -14.94 12.56 -6.44
C ASN A 373 -13.91 13.69 -6.31
N LEU A 374 -13.88 14.58 -7.29
CA LEU A 374 -13.17 15.85 -7.17
C LEU A 374 -14.16 16.97 -6.86
N VAL A 375 -13.76 17.84 -5.95
CA VAL A 375 -14.50 19.05 -5.58
C VAL A 375 -13.60 20.27 -5.84
N LYS A 376 -14.17 21.32 -6.44
CA LYS A 376 -13.51 22.60 -6.65
C LYS A 376 -14.50 23.72 -6.34
N ASP A 377 -14.09 24.68 -5.53
CA ASP A 377 -14.96 25.81 -5.10
C ASP A 377 -16.28 25.35 -4.44
N GLY A 378 -16.24 24.20 -3.75
CA GLY A 378 -17.41 23.58 -3.11
C GLY A 378 -18.33 22.80 -4.06
N GLU A 379 -18.02 22.75 -5.36
CA GLU A 379 -18.83 22.10 -6.38
C GLU A 379 -18.13 20.86 -6.95
N PRO A 380 -18.86 19.76 -7.23
CA PRO A 380 -18.29 18.58 -7.85
C PRO A 380 -17.77 18.85 -9.28
N VAL A 381 -16.53 18.42 -9.55
CA VAL A 381 -15.97 18.38 -10.89
C VAL A 381 -16.54 17.17 -11.64
N ARG A 382 -17.43 17.39 -12.60
CA ARG A 382 -18.18 16.32 -13.26
C ARG A 382 -17.59 15.83 -14.56
N MET A 383 -16.76 16.64 -15.21
CA MET A 383 -16.23 16.36 -16.55
C MET A 383 -14.78 16.78 -16.67
N SER A 384 -13.98 15.93 -17.33
CA SER A 384 -12.62 16.27 -17.75
C SER A 384 -12.66 17.33 -18.86
N LYS A 385 -11.77 18.30 -18.78
CA LYS A 385 -11.54 19.26 -19.86
C LYS A 385 -10.93 18.60 -21.09
N ARG A 386 -10.13 17.54 -20.89
CA ARG A 386 -9.36 16.84 -21.92
C ARG A 386 -10.12 15.66 -22.51
N ALA A 387 -10.71 14.83 -21.67
CA ALA A 387 -11.48 13.65 -22.08
C ALA A 387 -12.93 13.97 -22.49
N GLY A 388 -13.48 15.10 -22.02
CA GLY A 388 -14.84 15.54 -22.37
C GLY A 388 -15.98 14.74 -21.73
N THR A 389 -15.67 13.70 -20.97
CA THR A 389 -16.67 12.78 -20.41
C THR A 389 -16.48 12.51 -18.91
N ILE A 390 -15.33 11.99 -18.52
CA ILE A 390 -15.00 11.60 -17.14
C ILE A 390 -13.77 12.35 -16.64
N VAL A 391 -13.65 12.50 -15.32
CA VAL A 391 -12.46 13.07 -14.69
C VAL A 391 -11.35 12.03 -14.71
N THR A 392 -10.15 12.45 -15.12
CA THR A 392 -8.99 11.59 -15.35
C THR A 392 -7.91 11.77 -14.29
N LEU A 393 -6.93 10.85 -14.29
CA LEU A 393 -5.69 10.97 -13.53
C LEU A 393 -4.96 12.29 -13.88
N ASP A 394 -4.90 12.62 -15.18
CA ASP A 394 -4.22 13.83 -15.65
C ASP A 394 -4.88 15.11 -15.08
N ASP A 395 -6.22 15.17 -15.07
CA ASP A 395 -6.93 16.32 -14.49
C ASP A 395 -6.57 16.54 -13.01
N LEU A 396 -6.42 15.45 -12.24
CA LEU A 396 -6.02 15.53 -10.84
C LEU A 396 -4.56 15.96 -10.70
N VAL A 397 -3.65 15.33 -11.46
CA VAL A 397 -2.21 15.63 -11.39
C VAL A 397 -1.90 17.05 -11.87
N ASP A 398 -2.55 17.50 -12.94
CA ASP A 398 -2.40 18.88 -13.46
C ASP A 398 -2.88 19.93 -12.44
N ALA A 399 -3.89 19.58 -11.64
CA ALA A 399 -4.43 20.50 -10.63
C ALA A 399 -3.57 20.61 -9.36
N VAL A 400 -3.00 19.50 -8.87
CA VAL A 400 -2.38 19.45 -7.53
C VAL A 400 -0.98 18.83 -7.50
N GLY A 401 -0.50 18.30 -8.61
CA GLY A 401 0.77 17.56 -8.69
C GLY A 401 0.67 16.12 -8.20
N VAL A 402 1.70 15.32 -8.55
CA VAL A 402 1.74 13.87 -8.27
C VAL A 402 1.71 13.58 -6.77
N ASP A 403 2.50 14.28 -5.97
CA ASP A 403 2.62 14.02 -4.53
C ASP A 403 1.29 14.25 -3.79
N ALA A 404 0.63 15.38 -4.05
CA ALA A 404 -0.65 15.72 -3.43
C ALA A 404 -1.76 14.76 -3.90
N ALA A 405 -1.78 14.43 -5.19
CA ALA A 405 -2.72 13.47 -5.76
C ALA A 405 -2.58 12.09 -5.10
N ARG A 406 -1.37 11.52 -5.05
CA ARG A 406 -1.10 10.22 -4.43
C ARG A 406 -1.48 10.21 -2.96
N TYR A 407 -1.02 11.22 -2.21
CA TYR A 407 -1.28 11.31 -0.78
C TYR A 407 -2.78 11.37 -0.47
N ALA A 408 -3.53 12.20 -1.18
CA ALA A 408 -4.97 12.35 -1.00
C ALA A 408 -5.74 11.04 -1.29
N LEU A 409 -5.34 10.32 -2.34
CA LEU A 409 -5.95 9.05 -2.74
C LEU A 409 -5.68 7.90 -1.76
N VAL A 410 -4.54 7.93 -1.05
CA VAL A 410 -4.13 6.88 -0.09
C VAL A 410 -4.50 7.23 1.35
N ARG A 411 -4.65 8.51 1.69
CA ARG A 411 -4.86 8.99 3.08
C ARG A 411 -6.10 8.41 3.77
N VAL A 412 -7.11 8.04 2.99
CA VAL A 412 -8.39 7.51 3.48
C VAL A 412 -8.50 6.03 3.14
N SER A 413 -9.10 5.24 4.04
CA SER A 413 -9.34 3.82 3.80
C SER A 413 -10.03 3.59 2.45
N MET A 414 -9.61 2.54 1.73
CA MET A 414 -10.12 2.27 0.38
C MET A 414 -11.61 1.94 0.33
N ASP A 415 -12.17 1.44 1.44
CA ASP A 415 -13.60 1.12 1.60
C ASP A 415 -14.48 2.34 1.87
N THR A 416 -13.87 3.51 1.99
CA THR A 416 -14.55 4.79 2.24
C THR A 416 -14.56 5.63 0.96
N GLN A 417 -15.72 6.17 0.60
CA GLN A 417 -15.83 7.18 -0.44
C GLN A 417 -15.07 8.45 -0.04
N VAL A 418 -14.38 9.07 -0.98
CA VAL A 418 -13.58 10.27 -0.72
C VAL A 418 -13.92 11.38 -1.70
N ASP A 419 -14.11 12.58 -1.16
CA ASP A 419 -14.20 13.82 -1.93
C ASP A 419 -12.86 14.57 -1.78
N ILE A 420 -12.18 14.77 -2.89
CA ILE A 420 -10.87 15.44 -2.94
C ILE A 420 -11.08 16.90 -3.28
N ASP A 421 -10.79 17.79 -2.33
CA ASP A 421 -10.84 19.24 -2.51
C ASP A 421 -9.56 19.74 -3.19
N LEU A 422 -9.69 20.12 -4.47
CA LEU A 422 -8.56 20.62 -5.27
C LEU A 422 -8.00 21.94 -4.73
N ASN A 423 -8.86 22.81 -4.15
CA ASN A 423 -8.40 24.07 -3.59
C ASN A 423 -7.56 23.85 -2.34
N LEU A 424 -7.95 22.91 -1.48
CA LEU A 424 -7.18 22.55 -0.30
C LEU A 424 -5.82 21.96 -0.68
N LEU A 425 -5.79 21.02 -1.61
CA LEU A 425 -4.56 20.32 -2.01
C LEU A 425 -3.58 21.17 -2.81
N SER A 426 -4.03 22.27 -3.42
CA SER A 426 -3.16 23.23 -4.10
C SER A 426 -2.54 24.27 -3.16
N GLN A 427 -2.94 24.32 -1.88
CA GLN A 427 -2.43 25.28 -0.91
C GLN A 427 -1.09 24.85 -0.30
N HIS A 428 -0.19 25.80 -0.14
CA HIS A 428 1.05 25.66 0.61
C HIS A 428 0.81 26.06 2.07
N SER A 429 -0.04 25.32 2.75
CA SER A 429 -0.45 25.61 4.14
C SER A 429 -0.53 24.32 4.98
N ASN A 430 -0.54 24.48 6.29
CA ASN A 430 -0.66 23.35 7.23
C ASN A 430 -2.00 22.60 7.13
N ASP A 431 -3.00 23.18 6.48
CA ASP A 431 -4.30 22.53 6.25
C ASP A 431 -4.19 21.47 5.14
N ASN A 432 -3.22 21.62 4.24
CA ASN A 432 -2.91 20.62 3.23
C ASN A 432 -2.08 19.48 3.84
N PRO A 433 -2.61 18.27 3.97
CA PRO A 433 -1.97 17.21 4.74
C PRO A 433 -0.63 16.74 4.14
N VAL A 434 -0.49 16.69 2.82
CA VAL A 434 0.79 16.32 2.21
C VAL A 434 1.84 17.40 2.43
N TYR A 435 1.45 18.66 2.26
CA TYR A 435 2.33 19.80 2.53
C TYR A 435 2.82 19.79 3.98
N TYR A 436 1.92 19.53 4.93
CA TYR A 436 2.25 19.48 6.36
C TYR A 436 3.34 18.45 6.68
N VAL A 437 3.22 17.24 6.13
CA VAL A 437 4.22 16.17 6.33
C VAL A 437 5.53 16.50 5.60
N GLN A 438 5.46 16.93 4.34
CA GLN A 438 6.65 17.29 3.57
C GLN A 438 7.37 18.49 4.20
N TYR A 439 6.63 19.47 4.73
CA TYR A 439 7.21 20.61 5.44
C TYR A 439 7.94 20.19 6.73
N ALA A 440 7.45 19.17 7.45
CA ALA A 440 8.17 18.59 8.56
C ALA A 440 9.53 18.02 8.11
N HIS A 441 9.56 17.27 6.99
CA HIS A 441 10.80 16.75 6.41
C HIS A 441 11.77 17.87 5.98
N VAL A 442 11.28 18.90 5.26
CA VAL A 442 12.09 20.06 4.90
C VAL A 442 12.68 20.76 6.13
N ARG A 443 11.88 20.88 7.20
CA ARG A 443 12.32 21.48 8.48
C ARG A 443 13.45 20.66 9.09
N THR A 444 13.36 19.33 9.12
CA THR A 444 14.46 18.49 9.63
C THR A 444 15.75 18.69 8.83
N CYS A 445 15.65 18.77 7.51
CA CYS A 445 16.80 19.05 6.64
C CYS A 445 17.40 20.45 6.90
N ASN A 446 16.56 21.46 7.15
CA ASN A 446 17.03 22.80 7.50
C ASN A 446 17.72 22.83 8.86
N VAL A 447 17.18 22.11 9.86
CA VAL A 447 17.80 21.99 11.18
C VAL A 447 19.18 21.36 11.08
N ALA A 448 19.34 20.27 10.32
CA ALA A 448 20.63 19.63 10.11
C ALA A 448 21.65 20.56 9.44
N ARG A 449 21.24 21.33 8.41
CA ARG A 449 22.11 22.33 7.77
C ARG A 449 22.53 23.42 8.75
N ASN A 450 21.58 23.97 9.48
CA ASN A 450 21.87 25.00 10.49
C ASN A 450 22.78 24.49 11.60
N ALA A 451 22.60 23.25 12.04
CA ALA A 451 23.48 22.61 13.03
C ALA A 451 24.92 22.53 12.54
N ALA A 452 25.13 22.12 11.28
CA ALA A 452 26.45 22.04 10.67
C ALA A 452 27.14 23.43 10.56
N GLU A 453 26.37 24.48 10.22
CA GLU A 453 26.87 25.87 10.20
C GLU A 453 27.34 26.35 11.58
N HIS A 454 26.77 25.82 12.66
CA HIS A 454 27.15 26.12 14.04
C HIS A 454 28.15 25.10 14.63
N GLY A 455 28.71 24.22 13.79
CA GLY A 455 29.69 23.21 14.22
C GLY A 455 29.11 22.04 15.03
N VAL A 456 27.79 21.89 15.10
CA VAL A 456 27.15 20.73 15.73
C VAL A 456 27.09 19.62 14.69
N THR A 457 27.86 18.56 14.94
CA THR A 457 27.96 17.40 14.04
C THR A 457 27.78 16.10 14.80
N ARG A 458 27.40 15.04 14.13
CA ARG A 458 27.26 13.69 14.73
C ARG A 458 28.60 13.10 15.19
N ASP A 459 29.70 13.51 14.57
CA ASP A 459 31.05 13.02 14.89
C ASP A 459 31.54 13.50 16.26
N ALA A 460 30.89 14.47 16.87
CA ALA A 460 31.21 14.98 18.21
C ALA A 460 30.87 14.00 19.35
N GLY A 461 30.34 12.82 19.02
CA GLY A 461 29.91 11.79 19.96
C GLY A 461 28.40 11.84 20.21
N PHE A 462 27.85 10.72 20.69
CA PHE A 462 26.42 10.59 20.98
C PHE A 462 26.23 10.14 22.43
N ASP A 463 25.59 11.00 23.21
CA ASP A 463 25.13 10.67 24.54
C ASP A 463 23.60 10.50 24.53
N PRO A 464 23.10 9.26 24.52
CA PRO A 464 21.65 9.01 24.46
C PRO A 464 20.92 9.50 25.72
N ALA A 465 21.61 9.60 26.89
CA ALA A 465 21.02 10.07 28.13
C ALA A 465 20.77 11.59 28.13
N ALA A 466 21.38 12.34 27.21
CA ALA A 466 21.12 13.77 27.03
C ALA A 466 19.78 14.08 26.30
N LEU A 467 19.02 13.05 25.88
CA LEU A 467 17.62 13.15 25.39
C LEU A 467 16.67 12.94 26.59
N ASP A 468 16.64 13.87 27.50
CA ASP A 468 15.99 13.77 28.82
C ASP A 468 14.75 14.66 29.00
N SER A 469 14.43 15.49 28.00
CA SER A 469 13.24 16.33 28.08
C SER A 469 11.97 15.53 27.72
N GLU A 470 10.85 15.97 28.29
CA GLU A 470 9.53 15.39 27.96
C GLU A 470 9.22 15.40 26.45
N ALA A 471 9.69 16.41 25.73
CA ALA A 471 9.53 16.51 24.30
C ALA A 471 10.44 15.52 23.53
N ASP A 472 11.69 15.30 24.01
CA ASP A 472 12.59 14.29 23.44
C ASP A 472 12.00 12.89 23.58
N GLU A 473 11.50 12.53 24.77
CA GLU A 473 10.85 11.25 25.04
C GLU A 473 9.58 11.04 24.19
N ALA A 474 8.74 12.10 24.04
CA ALA A 474 7.53 12.00 23.21
C ALA A 474 7.86 11.73 21.73
N LEU A 475 8.94 12.34 21.22
CA LEU A 475 9.37 12.16 19.85
C LEU A 475 10.01 10.77 19.64
N LEU A 476 10.85 10.31 20.57
CA LEU A 476 11.39 8.95 20.56
C LEU A 476 10.28 7.90 20.56
N ALA A 477 9.28 8.08 21.43
CA ALA A 477 8.15 7.17 21.51
C ALA A 477 7.29 7.16 20.22
N ALA A 478 7.16 8.28 19.51
CA ALA A 478 6.50 8.34 18.22
C ALA A 478 7.30 7.58 17.15
N LEU A 479 8.62 7.75 17.11
CA LEU A 479 9.53 7.07 16.18
C LEU A 479 9.54 5.54 16.38
N ALA A 480 9.50 5.09 17.64
CA ALA A 480 9.48 3.68 18.00
C ALA A 480 8.26 2.91 17.46
N GLN A 481 7.17 3.59 17.14
CA GLN A 481 5.96 2.96 16.62
C GLN A 481 6.05 2.61 15.12
N PHE A 482 7.00 3.18 14.38
CA PHE A 482 7.03 3.06 12.92
C PHE A 482 7.07 1.62 12.41
N PRO A 483 7.94 0.71 12.92
CA PRO A 483 7.97 -0.68 12.46
C PRO A 483 6.62 -1.39 12.65
N ALA A 484 6.00 -1.22 13.82
CA ALA A 484 4.68 -1.80 14.11
C ALA A 484 3.59 -1.23 13.18
N GLN A 485 3.64 0.07 12.84
CA GLN A 485 2.71 0.69 11.89
C GLN A 485 2.88 0.10 10.48
N VAL A 486 4.11 -0.13 10.02
CA VAL A 486 4.38 -0.75 8.72
C VAL A 486 3.85 -2.18 8.70
N ALA A 487 4.15 -2.98 9.73
CA ALA A 487 3.66 -4.36 9.83
C ALA A 487 2.13 -4.42 9.83
N GLN A 488 1.46 -3.59 10.64
CA GLN A 488 0.00 -3.54 10.73
C GLN A 488 -0.65 -3.04 9.43
N ALA A 489 -0.09 -2.00 8.80
CA ALA A 489 -0.60 -1.51 7.51
C ALA A 489 -0.50 -2.58 6.42
N THR A 490 0.56 -3.40 6.46
CA THR A 490 0.75 -4.53 5.55
C THR A 490 -0.24 -5.66 5.82
N GLU A 491 -0.38 -6.08 7.07
CA GLU A 491 -1.28 -7.18 7.48
C GLU A 491 -2.74 -6.88 7.12
N LEU A 492 -3.19 -5.65 7.42
CA LEU A 492 -4.57 -5.21 7.19
C LEU A 492 -4.84 -4.73 5.75
N ARG A 493 -3.81 -4.62 4.89
CA ARG A 493 -3.91 -4.02 3.56
C ARG A 493 -4.39 -2.56 3.61
N GLU A 494 -3.92 -1.78 4.58
CA GLU A 494 -4.38 -0.45 4.90
C GLU A 494 -3.27 0.61 4.83
N PRO A 495 -2.81 1.01 3.63
CA PRO A 495 -1.72 1.98 3.47
C PRO A 495 -2.05 3.35 4.08
N HIS A 496 -3.32 3.71 4.25
CA HIS A 496 -3.75 4.94 4.90
C HIS A 496 -3.26 5.09 6.35
N ARG A 497 -2.90 3.98 7.02
CA ARG A 497 -2.32 4.01 8.37
C ARG A 497 -0.96 4.71 8.38
N ILE A 498 -0.17 4.52 7.32
CA ILE A 498 1.12 5.20 7.19
C ILE A 498 0.91 6.71 7.04
N ALA A 499 -0.04 7.14 6.21
CA ALA A 499 -0.34 8.57 6.08
C ALA A 499 -0.73 9.22 7.41
N ARG A 500 -1.62 8.58 8.18
CA ARG A 500 -2.04 9.05 9.51
C ARG A 500 -0.89 9.07 10.52
N TYR A 501 -0.04 8.04 10.48
CA TYR A 501 1.14 7.99 11.33
C TYR A 501 2.10 9.16 11.01
N LEU A 502 2.35 9.43 9.72
CA LEU A 502 3.23 10.54 9.30
C LEU A 502 2.68 11.91 9.72
N GLU A 503 1.36 12.12 9.62
CA GLU A 503 0.72 13.35 10.11
C GLU A 503 0.91 13.51 11.63
N SER A 504 0.75 12.43 12.40
CA SER A 504 0.99 12.43 13.86
C SER A 504 2.45 12.67 14.21
N LEU A 505 3.38 12.02 13.50
CA LEU A 505 4.82 12.23 13.69
C LEU A 505 5.21 13.66 13.36
N ALA A 506 4.71 14.23 12.27
CA ALA A 506 4.94 15.63 11.90
C ALA A 506 4.47 16.59 12.98
N ALA A 507 3.28 16.36 13.55
CA ALA A 507 2.76 17.16 14.66
C ALA A 507 3.66 17.09 15.91
N THR A 508 4.09 15.88 16.28
CA THR A 508 5.01 15.67 17.42
C THR A 508 6.36 16.36 17.18
N TYR A 509 6.88 16.25 15.97
CA TYR A 509 8.14 16.92 15.59
C TYR A 509 8.02 18.45 15.63
N HIS A 510 6.93 19.03 15.15
CA HIS A 510 6.73 20.47 15.22
C HIS A 510 6.62 20.99 16.65
N ALA A 511 5.98 20.22 17.54
CA ALA A 511 5.92 20.53 18.97
C ALA A 511 7.31 20.46 19.62
N TRP A 512 8.07 19.41 19.32
CA TRP A 512 9.45 19.25 19.77
C TRP A 512 10.35 20.39 19.30
N TYR A 513 10.30 20.75 18.02
CA TYR A 513 11.09 21.83 17.45
C TYR A 513 10.84 23.18 18.13
N GLY A 514 9.63 23.43 18.60
CA GLY A 514 9.26 24.64 19.33
C GLY A 514 9.86 24.72 20.74
N GLN A 515 10.25 23.60 21.31
CA GLN A 515 10.70 23.48 22.70
C GLN A 515 12.20 23.18 22.85
N CYS A 516 12.73 22.36 21.91
CA CYS A 516 14.10 21.84 21.99
C CYS A 516 15.02 22.54 20.98
N ARG A 517 16.27 22.70 21.38
CA ARG A 517 17.30 23.31 20.52
C ARG A 517 18.32 22.26 20.10
N VAL A 518 18.69 22.33 18.84
CA VAL A 518 19.78 21.53 18.25
C VAL A 518 21.09 22.34 18.18
N THR A 519 21.00 23.66 18.24
CA THR A 519 22.15 24.56 18.19
C THR A 519 22.27 25.39 19.46
N PRO A 520 23.50 25.76 19.89
CA PRO A 520 23.71 26.66 21.06
C PRO A 520 23.14 28.05 20.77
N ARG A 521 23.01 28.86 21.83
CA ARG A 521 22.62 30.28 21.72
C ARG A 521 23.85 31.16 21.61
N GLY A 522 23.94 31.93 20.53
CA GLY A 522 25.06 32.84 20.34
C GLY A 522 26.41 32.12 20.45
N ASP A 523 27.24 32.56 21.39
CA ASP A 523 28.58 32.01 21.64
C ASP A 523 28.62 30.94 22.72
N ASP A 524 27.46 30.41 23.16
CA ASP A 524 27.42 29.33 24.13
C ASP A 524 28.14 28.07 23.61
N PRO A 525 28.76 27.27 24.49
CA PRO A 525 29.43 26.05 24.05
C PRO A 525 28.43 25.01 23.53
N ILE A 526 28.92 24.12 22.65
CA ILE A 526 28.15 22.95 22.20
C ILE A 526 28.09 21.97 23.36
N GLU A 527 26.87 21.62 23.78
CA GLU A 527 26.59 20.65 24.84
C GLU A 527 26.20 19.29 24.28
N PRO A 528 26.34 18.17 25.04
CA PRO A 528 25.91 16.83 24.58
C PRO A 528 24.47 16.79 24.11
N GLY A 529 23.55 17.56 24.71
CA GLY A 529 22.16 17.66 24.33
C GLY A 529 21.94 18.20 22.90
N HIS A 530 22.80 19.13 22.42
CA HIS A 530 22.73 19.63 21.06
C HIS A 530 23.03 18.50 20.03
N VAL A 531 24.09 17.72 20.30
CA VAL A 531 24.50 16.60 19.45
C VAL A 531 23.46 15.48 19.49
N ALA A 532 22.97 15.11 20.68
CA ALA A 532 21.95 14.09 20.82
C ALA A 532 20.64 14.46 20.08
N ARG A 533 20.22 15.73 20.17
CA ARG A 533 19.04 16.23 19.43
C ARG A 533 19.26 16.32 17.93
N LEU A 534 20.50 16.48 17.44
CA LEU A 534 20.79 16.35 16.02
C LEU A 534 20.56 14.90 15.55
N TRP A 535 20.99 13.90 16.31
CA TRP A 535 20.70 12.49 16.01
C TRP A 535 19.19 12.23 16.00
N LEU A 536 18.45 12.75 16.96
CA LEU A 536 17.00 12.62 17.02
C LEU A 536 16.31 13.29 15.81
N ASN A 537 16.76 14.49 15.42
CA ASN A 537 16.29 15.17 14.21
C ASN A 537 16.54 14.34 12.95
N ASP A 538 17.73 13.76 12.81
CA ASP A 538 18.10 12.94 11.66
C ASP A 538 17.28 11.61 11.63
N ALA A 539 16.96 11.05 12.80
CA ALA A 539 16.05 9.92 12.92
C ALA A 539 14.64 10.25 12.40
N VAL A 540 14.11 11.44 12.73
CA VAL A 540 12.83 11.93 12.19
C VAL A 540 12.92 12.10 10.68
N THR A 541 14.00 12.70 10.16
CA THR A 541 14.24 12.83 8.71
C THR A 541 14.14 11.48 8.01
N GLN A 542 14.79 10.46 8.58
CA GLN A 542 14.80 9.11 8.02
C GLN A 542 13.41 8.48 8.00
N VAL A 543 12.67 8.55 9.11
CA VAL A 543 11.33 7.95 9.21
C VAL A 543 10.33 8.65 8.31
N LEU A 544 10.34 9.98 8.24
CA LEU A 544 9.48 10.74 7.32
C LEU A 544 9.78 10.38 5.86
N ARG A 545 11.07 10.30 5.49
CA ARG A 545 11.50 9.91 4.12
C ARG A 545 11.05 8.49 3.79
N THR A 546 11.27 7.54 4.67
CA THR A 546 10.88 6.14 4.47
C THR A 546 9.35 6.01 4.37
N GLY A 547 8.61 6.63 5.26
CA GLY A 547 7.14 6.56 5.27
C GLY A 547 6.50 7.22 4.05
N LEU A 548 6.99 8.39 3.61
CA LEU A 548 6.55 9.02 2.36
C LEU A 548 6.87 8.12 1.16
N GLY A 549 8.05 7.50 1.13
CA GLY A 549 8.45 6.54 0.10
C GLY A 549 7.53 5.32 0.01
N LEU A 550 7.02 4.80 1.14
CA LEU A 550 6.03 3.72 1.16
C LEU A 550 4.69 4.11 0.51
N LEU A 551 4.35 5.40 0.53
CA LEU A 551 3.18 5.94 -0.15
C LEU A 551 3.47 6.38 -1.61
N GLY A 552 4.72 6.25 -2.09
CA GLY A 552 5.15 6.73 -3.39
C GLY A 552 5.15 8.26 -3.51
N VAL A 553 5.26 8.94 -2.38
CA VAL A 553 5.32 10.41 -2.25
C VAL A 553 6.77 10.83 -2.02
N SER A 554 7.19 11.93 -2.63
CA SER A 554 8.56 12.44 -2.46
C SER A 554 8.78 13.07 -1.09
N ALA A 555 10.03 13.03 -0.64
CA ALA A 555 10.50 13.71 0.56
C ALA A 555 11.46 14.86 0.15
N PRO A 556 10.94 16.04 -0.20
CA PRO A 556 11.77 17.14 -0.67
C PRO A 556 12.66 17.67 0.46
N GLU A 557 13.85 18.13 0.11
CA GLU A 557 14.77 18.75 1.08
C GLU A 557 14.62 20.27 1.15
N ARG A 558 13.86 20.83 0.21
CA ARG A 558 13.54 22.28 0.10
C ARG A 558 12.14 22.42 -0.47
N MET A 559 11.40 23.38 0.03
CA MET A 559 10.10 23.81 -0.49
C MET A 559 10.08 25.33 -0.63
#